data_87c5f6caa48a43d8c5d614d4d803a1cd
#
_entry.id   87c5f6caa48a43d8c5d614d4d803a1cd
#
_cell.length_a   1.000
_cell.length_b   1.000
_cell.length_c   1.000
_cell.angle_alpha   90.00
_cell.angle_beta   90.00
_cell.angle_gamma   90.00
#
_symmetry.space_group_name_H-M   'P 1'
#
loop_
_entity.id
_entity.type
_entity.pdbx_description
1 polymer ?
#
loop_
_entity_poly.entity_id
_entity_poly.type
_entity_poly.pdbx_seq_one_letter_code
_entity_poly.pdbx_strand_id
1 'polypeptide(L)'
;MLFGVHMGKNVIVLVSAELLDSIFEGAKRLYPKETLLLLRGKKSKNAIHVIDLVVPPLAVYGYGFANLPFHMLPMDLSIIGTVHSHPSGNIHPSSVDLNHFFGRVLMIVGFPFASAQNIAVYDSKGERLPFQVTSK
;
A
#
# COMPACT_ATOMS: atom_id res chain seq x y z
N MET A 1 -20.04 -22.97 4.59
CA MET A 1 -19.55 -22.55 4.53
C MET A 1 -18.83 -22.21 4.35
N LEU A 2 -18.51 -22.24 3.83
CA LEU A 2 -17.70 -21.91 3.59
C LEU A 2 -17.01 -21.33 4.11
N PHE A 3 -16.79 -21.56 4.51
CA PHE A 3 -16.28 -21.28 5.21
C PHE A 3 -15.00 -21.10 5.48
N GLY A 4 -14.36 -21.79 5.98
CA GLY A 4 -12.99 -21.82 6.42
C GLY A 4 -11.99 -21.40 5.40
N VAL A 5 -12.34 -21.64 4.21
CA VAL A 5 -11.53 -21.30 3.05
C VAL A 5 -11.16 -19.81 3.01
N HIS A 6 -12.02 -19.00 3.57
CA HIS A 6 -11.87 -17.55 3.46
C HIS A 6 -11.34 -16.89 4.71
N MET A 7 -10.84 -17.67 5.66
CA MET A 7 -10.41 -17.10 6.93
C MET A 7 -9.29 -16.08 6.78
N GLY A 8 -8.34 -16.36 5.88
CA GLY A 8 -7.26 -15.42 5.64
C GLY A 8 -7.69 -14.13 4.97
N LYS A 9 -8.91 -14.13 4.43
CA LYS A 9 -9.43 -12.95 3.72
C LYS A 9 -10.36 -12.10 4.58
N ASN A 10 -10.54 -12.49 5.82
CA ASN A 10 -11.37 -11.72 6.74
C ASN A 10 -10.59 -10.61 7.43
N VAL A 11 -9.52 -10.17 6.79
CA VAL A 11 -8.70 -9.09 7.30
C VAL A 11 -9.13 -7.81 6.61
N ILE A 12 -9.38 -6.77 7.39
CA ILE A 12 -9.69 -5.46 6.86
C ILE A 12 -8.53 -4.52 7.12
N VAL A 13 -8.24 -3.67 6.15
CA VAL A 13 -7.17 -2.68 6.29
C VAL A 13 -7.81 -1.36 6.71
N LEU A 14 -7.31 -0.78 7.80
CA LEU A 14 -7.81 0.46 8.35
C LEU A 14 -6.77 1.55 8.16
N VAL A 15 -7.19 2.66 7.57
CA VAL A 15 -6.32 3.80 7.32
C VAL A 15 -7.09 5.07 7.65
N SER A 16 -6.45 6.03 8.33
CA SER A 16 -7.13 7.27 8.68
C SER A 16 -7.27 8.19 7.46
N ALA A 17 -8.28 9.03 7.49
CA ALA A 17 -8.48 10.01 6.44
C ALA A 17 -7.27 10.93 6.31
N GLU A 18 -6.69 11.32 7.42
CA GLU A 18 -5.53 12.20 7.43
C GLU A 18 -4.33 11.55 6.74
N LEU A 19 -4.10 10.28 7.05
CA LEU A 19 -2.98 9.57 6.44
C LEU A 19 -3.21 9.38 4.94
N LEU A 20 -4.45 9.07 4.58
CA LEU A 20 -4.80 8.91 3.18
C LEU A 20 -4.60 10.19 2.40
N ASP A 21 -4.97 11.34 2.99
CA ASP A 21 -4.74 12.63 2.36
C ASP A 21 -3.25 12.86 2.11
N SER A 22 -2.41 12.45 3.06
CA SER A 22 -0.96 12.58 2.88
C SER A 22 -0.47 11.72 1.72
N ILE A 23 -1.00 10.52 1.58
CA ILE A 23 -0.64 9.64 0.48
C ILE A 23 -1.03 10.28 -0.85
N PHE A 24 -2.26 10.78 -0.94
CA PHE A 24 -2.74 11.42 -2.15
C PHE A 24 -1.92 12.67 -2.51
N GLU A 25 -1.61 13.49 -1.50
CA GLU A 25 -0.83 14.70 -1.76
C GLU A 25 0.56 14.38 -2.27
N GLY A 26 1.18 13.37 -1.71
CA GLY A 26 2.50 12.93 -2.19
C GLY A 26 2.43 12.46 -3.64
N ALA A 27 1.41 11.69 -3.98
CA ALA A 27 1.24 11.19 -5.34
C ALA A 27 1.01 12.34 -6.33
N LYS A 28 0.21 13.34 -5.94
CA LYS A 28 -0.05 14.50 -6.80
C LYS A 28 1.20 15.32 -7.06
N ARG A 29 2.02 15.49 -6.02
CA ARG A 29 3.23 16.30 -6.15
C ARG A 29 4.24 15.73 -7.11
N LEU A 30 4.33 14.41 -7.16
CA LEU A 30 5.32 13.75 -8.01
C LEU A 30 4.76 13.32 -9.35
N TYR A 31 3.45 13.45 -9.54
CA TYR A 31 2.83 13.10 -10.81
C TYR A 31 3.54 13.82 -11.98
N PRO A 32 3.86 13.17 -13.09
CA PRO A 32 3.47 11.80 -13.48
C PRO A 32 4.43 10.71 -13.04
N LYS A 33 5.35 10.98 -12.12
CA LYS A 33 6.25 9.95 -11.62
C LYS A 33 5.51 9.10 -10.59
N GLU A 34 5.89 7.84 -10.53
CA GLU A 34 5.36 6.94 -9.51
C GLU A 34 5.99 7.28 -8.15
N THR A 35 5.19 7.15 -7.11
CA THR A 35 5.69 7.29 -5.75
C THR A 35 5.71 5.93 -5.09
N LEU A 36 6.58 5.79 -4.09
CA LEU A 36 6.64 4.61 -3.25
C LEU A 36 6.88 5.04 -1.82
N LEU A 37 6.01 4.59 -0.92
CA LEU A 37 6.18 4.82 0.51
C LEU A 37 6.02 3.50 1.23
N LEU A 38 6.66 3.38 2.37
CA LEU A 38 6.48 2.23 3.24
C LEU A 38 5.35 2.54 4.22
N LEU A 39 4.58 1.51 4.53
CA LEU A 39 3.48 1.62 5.48
C LEU A 39 3.91 1.02 6.81
N ARG A 40 3.80 1.81 7.86
CA ARG A 40 4.03 1.35 9.23
C ARG A 40 2.69 1.09 9.88
N GLY A 41 2.60 0.03 10.65
CA GLY A 41 1.35 -0.27 11.29
C GLY A 41 1.41 -1.45 12.23
N LYS A 42 0.22 -1.94 12.59
CA LYS A 42 0.06 -3.06 13.50
C LYS A 42 -0.96 -4.03 12.92
N LYS A 43 -0.74 -5.30 13.16
CA LYS A 43 -1.70 -6.32 12.80
C LYS A 43 -2.40 -6.82 14.07
N SER A 44 -3.71 -6.79 14.06
CA SER A 44 -4.53 -7.47 15.05
C SER A 44 -5.15 -8.70 14.40
N LYS A 45 -6.03 -9.41 15.12
CA LYS A 45 -6.59 -10.66 14.62
C LYS A 45 -7.27 -10.51 13.26
N ASN A 46 -8.10 -9.48 13.12
CA ASN A 46 -8.92 -9.31 11.93
C ASN A 46 -8.66 -7.99 11.20
N ALA A 47 -7.62 -7.26 11.58
CA ALA A 47 -7.38 -5.96 10.98
C ALA A 47 -5.89 -5.67 10.88
N ILE A 48 -5.57 -4.87 9.87
CA ILE A 48 -4.25 -4.29 9.72
C ILE A 48 -4.43 -2.79 9.81
N HIS A 49 -3.83 -2.18 10.84
CA HIS A 49 -3.96 -0.75 11.09
C HIS A 49 -2.75 -0.05 10.50
N VAL A 50 -2.96 0.74 9.48
CA VAL A 50 -1.91 1.58 8.92
C VAL A 50 -1.82 2.82 9.79
N ILE A 51 -0.66 3.03 10.40
CA ILE A 51 -0.49 4.08 11.40
C ILE A 51 0.33 5.25 10.88
N ASP A 52 1.30 4.98 10.02
CA ASP A 52 2.25 6.00 9.60
C ASP A 52 2.86 5.64 8.26
N LEU A 53 3.52 6.62 7.66
CA LEU A 53 4.24 6.47 6.40
C LEU A 53 5.73 6.66 6.65
N VAL A 54 6.53 5.89 5.94
CA VAL A 54 7.97 6.03 5.99
C VAL A 54 8.48 6.22 4.58
N VAL A 55 9.27 7.25 4.39
CA VAL A 55 9.89 7.51 3.10
C VAL A 55 11.06 6.54 2.94
N PRO A 56 11.09 5.75 1.86
CA PRO A 56 12.20 4.83 1.65
C PRO A 56 13.48 5.60 1.31
N PRO A 57 14.63 4.93 1.34
CA PRO A 57 15.89 5.57 0.97
C PRO A 57 15.79 6.24 -0.41
N LEU A 58 16.45 7.38 -0.56
CA LEU A 58 16.37 8.20 -1.77
C LEU A 58 16.69 7.42 -3.04
N ALA A 59 17.60 6.49 -2.96
CA ALA A 59 18.01 5.71 -4.12
C ALA A 59 16.84 4.97 -4.80
N VAL A 60 15.77 4.70 -4.05
CA VAL A 60 14.63 3.98 -4.57
C VAL A 60 13.87 4.79 -5.61
N TYR A 61 13.71 6.10 -5.39
CA TYR A 61 12.87 6.92 -6.25
C TYR A 61 13.38 7.04 -7.68
N GLY A 62 14.68 6.96 -7.87
CA GLY A 62 15.25 7.09 -9.20
C GLY A 62 14.99 5.89 -10.10
N TYR A 63 14.58 4.77 -9.53
CA TYR A 63 14.46 3.50 -10.26
C TYR A 63 13.03 3.02 -10.41
N GLY A 64 12.07 3.68 -9.76
CA GLY A 64 10.72 3.21 -9.76
C GLY A 64 10.53 1.98 -8.88
N PHE A 65 9.30 1.50 -8.84
CA PHE A 65 8.91 0.46 -7.89
C PHE A 65 9.56 -0.88 -8.19
N ALA A 66 9.72 -1.20 -9.46
CA ALA A 66 10.26 -2.50 -9.86
C ALA A 66 11.69 -2.73 -9.39
N ASN A 67 12.39 -1.66 -9.10
CA ASN A 67 13.80 -1.73 -8.74
C ASN A 67 14.04 -1.46 -7.25
N LEU A 68 13.01 -1.65 -6.42
CA LEU A 68 13.12 -1.43 -4.97
C LEU A 68 14.20 -2.35 -4.39
N PRO A 69 15.29 -1.77 -3.85
CA PRO A 69 16.37 -2.58 -3.27
C PRO A 69 16.00 -3.02 -1.86
N PHE A 70 15.41 -4.20 -1.75
CA PHE A 70 14.94 -4.70 -0.46
C PHE A 70 16.02 -4.71 0.62
N HIS A 71 17.27 -4.95 0.24
CA HIS A 71 18.36 -4.96 1.20
C HIS A 71 18.63 -3.58 1.81
N MET A 72 18.08 -2.52 1.23
CA MET A 72 18.21 -1.17 1.75
C MET A 72 17.02 -0.75 2.61
N LEU A 73 16.02 -1.61 2.74
CA LEU A 73 14.89 -1.31 3.58
C LEU A 73 15.26 -1.51 5.04
N PRO A 74 14.68 -0.72 5.94
CA PRO A 74 14.98 -0.86 7.36
C PRO A 74 14.49 -2.21 7.88
N MET A 75 15.27 -2.80 8.79
CA MET A 75 14.85 -3.97 9.54
C MET A 75 13.90 -3.51 10.63
N ASP A 76 12.67 -3.24 10.25
CA ASP A 76 11.68 -2.67 11.14
C ASP A 76 10.41 -3.50 11.03
N LEU A 77 10.11 -4.24 12.08
CA LEU A 77 8.94 -5.13 12.10
C LEU A 77 7.62 -4.38 12.09
N SER A 78 7.65 -3.07 12.32
CA SER A 78 6.44 -2.26 12.21
C SER A 78 6.10 -1.90 10.78
N ILE A 79 6.98 -2.16 9.82
CA ILE A 79 6.68 -1.97 8.41
C ILE A 79 5.79 -3.11 7.96
N ILE A 80 4.57 -2.79 7.59
CA ILE A 80 3.56 -3.81 7.25
C ILE A 80 3.27 -3.89 5.76
N GLY A 81 3.84 -3.01 4.97
CA GLY A 81 3.63 -3.06 3.53
C GLY A 81 4.12 -1.81 2.84
N THR A 82 3.64 -1.64 1.63
CA THR A 82 4.02 -0.50 0.79
C THR A 82 2.77 0.12 0.16
N VAL A 83 2.90 1.38 -0.23
CA VAL A 83 1.91 2.03 -1.07
C VAL A 83 2.65 2.70 -2.22
N HIS A 84 2.11 2.53 -3.44
CA HIS A 84 2.67 3.25 -4.57
C HIS A 84 1.57 3.80 -5.45
N SER A 85 1.92 4.80 -6.25
CA SER A 85 0.97 5.46 -7.14
C SER A 85 1.08 4.89 -8.54
N HIS A 86 -0.07 4.83 -9.21
CA HIS A 86 -0.17 4.49 -10.63
C HIS A 86 -0.70 5.71 -11.39
N PRO A 87 0.17 6.43 -12.07
CA PRO A 87 -0.25 7.63 -12.79
C PRO A 87 -1.28 7.37 -13.89
N SER A 88 -1.36 6.13 -14.37
CA SER A 88 -2.35 5.75 -15.37
C SER A 88 -3.77 5.70 -14.86
N GLY A 89 -3.96 5.66 -13.55
CA GLY A 89 -5.28 5.47 -12.96
C GLY A 89 -5.66 4.02 -12.76
N ASN A 90 -4.90 3.09 -13.30
CA ASN A 90 -5.16 1.66 -13.10
C ASN A 90 -4.70 1.25 -11.72
N ILE A 91 -5.60 0.72 -10.90
CA ILE A 91 -5.28 0.34 -9.53
C ILE A 91 -5.11 -1.17 -9.33
N HIS A 92 -4.89 -1.90 -10.41
CA HIS A 92 -4.56 -3.32 -10.34
C HIS A 92 -3.05 -3.49 -10.28
N PRO A 93 -2.56 -4.48 -9.51
CA PRO A 93 -1.13 -4.72 -9.44
C PRO A 93 -0.63 -5.39 -10.72
N SER A 94 0.57 -5.02 -11.12
CA SER A 94 1.26 -5.73 -12.20
C SER A 94 1.95 -6.96 -11.63
N SER A 95 2.45 -7.83 -12.50
CA SER A 95 3.25 -8.96 -12.04
C SER A 95 4.53 -8.48 -11.37
N VAL A 96 5.08 -7.37 -11.83
CA VAL A 96 6.26 -6.77 -11.20
C VAL A 96 5.93 -6.30 -9.78
N ASP A 97 4.77 -5.66 -9.60
CA ASP A 97 4.34 -5.22 -8.28
C ASP A 97 4.27 -6.39 -7.31
N LEU A 98 3.70 -7.50 -7.76
CA LEU A 98 3.53 -8.67 -6.91
C LEU A 98 4.85 -9.38 -6.64
N ASN A 99 5.76 -9.39 -7.61
CA ASN A 99 7.07 -9.99 -7.43
C ASN A 99 7.91 -9.24 -6.40
N HIS A 100 7.59 -7.97 -6.18
CA HIS A 100 8.29 -7.14 -5.21
C HIS A 100 7.45 -6.86 -3.97
N PHE A 101 6.45 -7.69 -3.74
CA PHE A 101 5.59 -7.56 -2.57
C PHE A 101 6.43 -7.65 -1.29
N PHE A 102 6.15 -6.74 -0.36
CA PHE A 102 6.85 -6.68 0.90
C PHE A 102 5.84 -6.52 2.03
N GLY A 103 6.00 -7.31 3.09
CA GLY A 103 5.13 -7.23 4.24
C GLY A 103 3.82 -7.95 4.04
N ARG A 104 2.73 -7.33 4.46
CA ARG A 104 1.40 -7.95 4.46
C ARG A 104 0.45 -7.35 3.44
N VAL A 105 0.66 -6.09 3.07
CA VAL A 105 -0.25 -5.39 2.18
C VAL A 105 0.49 -4.59 1.14
N LEU A 106 -0.13 -4.49 -0.01
CA LEU A 106 0.29 -3.60 -1.08
C LEU A 106 -0.88 -2.68 -1.37
N MET A 107 -0.70 -1.38 -1.13
CA MET A 107 -1.72 -0.39 -1.46
C MET A 107 -1.33 0.30 -2.77
N ILE A 108 -2.31 0.47 -3.64
CA ILE A 108 -2.11 1.19 -4.90
C ILE A 108 -3.08 2.36 -4.93
N VAL A 109 -2.57 3.55 -5.22
CA VAL A 109 -3.41 4.72 -5.43
C VAL A 109 -3.25 5.18 -6.87
N GLY A 110 -4.37 5.46 -7.53
CA GLY A 110 -4.38 5.79 -8.96
C GLY A 110 -4.82 7.22 -9.21
N PHE A 111 -4.32 7.78 -10.30
CA PHE A 111 -4.74 9.09 -10.76
C PHE A 111 -6.28 9.11 -10.89
N PRO A 112 -6.98 10.15 -10.44
CA PRO A 112 -6.49 11.47 -10.02
C PRO A 112 -6.19 11.62 -8.52
N PHE A 113 -6.06 10.55 -7.78
CA PHE A 113 -5.67 10.57 -6.37
C PHE A 113 -6.63 11.43 -5.53
N ALA A 114 -7.92 11.16 -5.67
CA ALA A 114 -8.93 12.05 -5.11
C ALA A 114 -9.90 11.40 -4.14
N SER A 115 -10.17 10.11 -4.27
CA SER A 115 -11.19 9.47 -3.46
C SER A 115 -10.90 7.99 -3.27
N ALA A 116 -11.73 7.33 -2.46
CA ALA A 116 -11.59 5.90 -2.19
C ALA A 116 -11.67 5.05 -3.46
N GLN A 117 -12.30 5.55 -4.51
CA GLN A 117 -12.36 4.84 -5.78
C GLN A 117 -11.00 4.72 -6.45
N ASN A 118 -10.06 5.55 -6.03
CA ASN A 118 -8.70 5.54 -6.58
C ASN A 118 -7.74 4.72 -5.73
N ILE A 119 -8.25 3.85 -4.87
CA ILE A 119 -7.43 3.07 -3.95
C ILE A 119 -7.80 1.60 -4.07
N ALA A 120 -6.80 0.74 -4.00
CA ALA A 120 -6.99 -0.69 -3.83
C ALA A 120 -5.89 -1.23 -2.95
N VAL A 121 -6.20 -2.26 -2.17
CA VAL A 121 -5.26 -2.91 -1.27
C VAL A 121 -5.27 -4.39 -1.58
N TYR A 122 -4.10 -5.00 -1.61
CA TYR A 122 -3.92 -6.38 -2.02
C TYR A 122 -3.06 -7.15 -1.03
N ASP A 123 -3.29 -8.46 -0.95
CA ASP A 123 -2.41 -9.35 -0.21
C ASP A 123 -1.30 -9.86 -1.13
N SER A 124 -0.45 -10.74 -0.59
CA SER A 124 0.72 -11.24 -1.32
C SER A 124 0.35 -12.10 -2.53
N LYS A 125 -0.88 -12.56 -2.59
CA LYS A 125 -1.36 -13.36 -3.72
C LYS A 125 -2.02 -12.52 -4.80
N GLY A 126 -2.09 -11.20 -4.58
CA GLY A 126 -2.75 -10.30 -5.50
C GLY A 126 -4.26 -10.28 -5.33
N GLU A 127 -4.76 -10.81 -4.22
CA GLU A 127 -6.18 -10.76 -3.94
C GLU A 127 -6.55 -9.50 -3.20
N ARG A 128 -7.66 -8.92 -3.58
CA ARG A 128 -8.10 -7.64 -3.04
C ARG A 128 -8.55 -7.79 -1.60
N LEU A 129 -8.09 -6.87 -0.77
CA LEU A 129 -8.50 -6.80 0.62
C LEU A 129 -9.46 -5.65 0.81
N PRO A 130 -10.47 -5.80 1.68
CA PRO A 130 -11.33 -4.67 2.01
C PRO A 130 -10.56 -3.64 2.82
N PHE A 131 -10.87 -2.37 2.62
CA PHE A 131 -10.27 -1.34 3.46
C PHE A 131 -11.36 -0.37 3.90
N GLN A 132 -11.08 0.32 4.99
CA GLN A 132 -11.99 1.30 5.54
C GLN A 132 -11.20 2.52 5.95
N VAL A 133 -11.69 3.69 5.58
CA VAL A 133 -11.10 4.96 5.98
C VAL A 133 -11.72 5.36 7.30
N THR A 134 -10.88 5.57 8.30
CA THR A 134 -11.35 5.99 9.62
C THR A 134 -11.28 7.52 9.72
N SER A 135 -11.98 8.09 10.70
CA SER A 135 -12.09 9.54 10.81
C SER A 135 -10.79 10.20 11.26
N LYS A 136 -9.85 9.39 11.72
CA LYS A 136 -8.59 9.98 12.17
C LYS A 136 -7.41 9.10 11.95
#